data_13a17a4bc47490c194ac3e4118b74ac3
#
_entry.id   13a17a4bc47490c194ac3e4118b74ac3
#
_cell.length_a   1.000
_cell.length_b   1.000
_cell.length_c   1.000
_cell.angle_alpha   90.00
_cell.angle_beta   90.00
_cell.angle_gamma   90.00
#
_symmetry.space_group_name_H-M   'P 1'
#
loop_
_entity.id
_entity.type
_entity.pdbx_description
1 polymer ?
#
loop_
_entity_poly.entity_id
_entity_poly.type
_entity_poly.pdbx_seq_one_letter_code
_entity_poly.pdbx_strand_id
1 'polypeptide(L)'
;VHLMRTDFAKFLLVPVAAVSLAGCGINSVPTAEENAKAKWADVQAAFQERANLIPNLAAVVKGAAAQENKTLTEVIEARAKATSVTLAPGDLNDPAKMAAFQTAQNNLSGSLSRLLVSVEQYPQLKSQEGFLKLQDQLEGQENRIRIAIRDYNEAVRGYNTTIRTFPDTIGANIIHGAEPMVQYKAATEGAEVAPTLDMRPAAPAN
;
A
#
# COMPACT_ATOMS: atom_id res chain seq x y z
N VAL A 1 63.04 18.65 -9.75
CA VAL A 1 62.06 18.41 -10.84
C VAL A 1 61.11 17.25 -10.50
N HIS A 2 61.47 16.25 -9.66
CA HIS A 2 60.61 15.10 -9.33
C HIS A 2 59.53 15.38 -8.26
N LEU A 3 59.75 16.34 -7.35
CA LEU A 3 58.80 16.66 -6.28
C LEU A 3 57.54 17.41 -6.76
N MET A 4 57.62 18.20 -7.83
CA MET A 4 56.50 18.97 -8.37
C MET A 4 55.47 18.14 -9.17
N ARG A 5 55.87 16.96 -9.69
CA ARG A 5 54.96 16.09 -10.49
C ARG A 5 53.98 15.26 -9.65
N THR A 6 54.40 14.92 -8.41
CA THR A 6 53.55 14.12 -7.50
C THR A 6 52.45 14.95 -6.85
N ASP A 7 52.65 16.23 -6.63
CA ASP A 7 51.62 17.11 -6.03
C ASP A 7 50.57 17.55 -7.05
N PHE A 8 50.92 17.71 -8.32
CA PHE A 8 49.98 18.01 -9.39
C PHE A 8 49.03 16.82 -9.69
N ALA A 9 49.55 15.59 -9.61
CA ALA A 9 48.72 14.39 -9.74
C ALA A 9 47.71 14.22 -8.58
N LYS A 10 48.13 14.55 -7.35
CA LYS A 10 47.24 14.53 -6.17
C LYS A 10 46.18 15.63 -6.27
N PHE A 11 46.52 16.81 -6.80
CA PHE A 11 45.56 17.91 -6.97
C PHE A 11 44.50 17.63 -8.04
N LEU A 12 44.81 16.79 -9.04
CA LEU A 12 43.86 16.33 -10.07
C LEU A 12 43.02 15.14 -9.63
N LEU A 13 43.55 14.25 -8.75
CA LEU A 13 42.80 13.09 -8.25
C LEU A 13 41.65 13.44 -7.32
N VAL A 14 41.76 14.50 -6.53
CA VAL A 14 40.73 14.93 -5.59
C VAL A 14 39.43 15.40 -6.32
N PRO A 15 39.46 16.27 -7.35
CA PRO A 15 38.25 16.67 -8.05
C PRO A 15 37.67 15.52 -8.88
N VAL A 16 38.46 14.61 -9.44
CA VAL A 16 37.96 13.44 -10.15
C VAL A 16 37.21 12.47 -9.21
N ALA A 17 37.74 12.24 -8.01
CA ALA A 17 37.06 11.46 -6.99
C ALA A 17 35.75 12.13 -6.51
N ALA A 18 35.77 13.46 -6.34
CA ALA A 18 34.59 14.23 -5.95
C ALA A 18 33.47 14.19 -7.02
N VAL A 19 33.81 14.27 -8.30
CA VAL A 19 32.85 14.16 -9.42
C VAL A 19 32.29 12.76 -9.53
N SER A 20 33.09 11.71 -9.26
CA SER A 20 32.61 10.31 -9.27
C SER A 20 31.61 10.03 -8.14
N LEU A 21 31.81 10.63 -6.95
CA LEU A 21 30.88 10.50 -5.83
C LEU A 21 29.58 11.32 -6.05
N ALA A 22 29.66 12.47 -6.70
CA ALA A 22 28.48 13.27 -7.01
C ALA A 22 27.53 12.59 -8.02
N GLY A 23 28.06 11.70 -8.86
CA GLY A 23 27.25 10.95 -9.85
C GLY A 23 26.30 9.93 -9.24
N CYS A 24 26.57 9.42 -8.04
CA CYS A 24 25.75 8.36 -7.42
C CYS A 24 24.35 8.85 -7.04
N GLY A 25 24.17 10.04 -6.47
CA GLY A 25 22.86 10.55 -6.05
C GLY A 25 22.00 11.15 -7.17
N ILE A 26 22.55 11.40 -8.35
CA ILE A 26 21.82 12.05 -9.46
C ILE A 26 20.79 11.09 -10.06
N ASN A 27 21.10 9.81 -10.18
CA ASN A 27 20.23 8.82 -10.81
C ASN A 27 19.55 7.88 -9.82
N SER A 28 20.18 7.59 -8.65
CA SER A 28 19.65 6.66 -7.66
C SER A 28 18.35 7.17 -7.03
N VAL A 29 18.29 8.45 -6.71
CA VAL A 29 17.10 9.07 -6.11
C VAL A 29 15.90 9.03 -7.05
N PRO A 30 15.96 9.54 -8.30
CA PRO A 30 14.85 9.42 -9.25
C PRO A 30 14.47 7.97 -9.54
N THR A 31 15.44 7.07 -9.64
CA THR A 31 15.16 5.65 -9.89
C THR A 31 14.37 5.01 -8.74
N ALA A 32 14.76 5.27 -7.50
CA ALA A 32 14.04 4.78 -6.33
C ALA A 32 12.65 5.42 -6.19
N GLU A 33 12.52 6.71 -6.52
CA GLU A 33 11.25 7.44 -6.54
C GLU A 33 10.27 6.83 -7.55
N GLU A 34 10.71 6.65 -8.79
CA GLU A 34 9.88 6.07 -9.85
C GLU A 34 9.49 4.62 -9.55
N ASN A 35 10.38 3.84 -8.93
CA ASN A 35 10.03 2.50 -8.45
C ASN A 35 8.90 2.55 -7.40
N ALA A 36 8.97 3.45 -6.42
CA ALA A 36 7.91 3.60 -5.42
C ALA A 36 6.57 4.04 -6.05
N LYS A 37 6.60 4.97 -7.02
CA LYS A 37 5.42 5.41 -7.78
C LYS A 37 4.81 4.26 -8.60
N ALA A 38 5.65 3.45 -9.25
CA ALA A 38 5.19 2.28 -10.00
C ALA A 38 4.50 1.26 -9.07
N LYS A 39 5.07 0.99 -7.89
CA LYS A 39 4.45 0.12 -6.89
C LYS A 39 3.16 0.69 -6.32
N TRP A 40 3.05 2.02 -6.21
CA TRP A 40 1.79 2.66 -5.86
C TRP A 40 0.72 2.45 -6.93
N ALA A 41 1.07 2.52 -8.20
CA ALA A 41 0.12 2.22 -9.29
C ALA A 41 -0.41 0.77 -9.20
N ASP A 42 0.44 -0.20 -8.83
CA ASP A 42 0.02 -1.59 -8.58
C ASP A 42 -1.00 -1.67 -7.42
N VAL A 43 -0.79 -0.90 -6.34
CA VAL A 43 -1.75 -0.79 -5.22
C VAL A 43 -3.09 -0.23 -5.69
N GLN A 44 -3.08 0.88 -6.43
CA GLN A 44 -4.30 1.49 -6.96
C GLN A 44 -5.05 0.55 -7.90
N ALA A 45 -4.35 -0.15 -8.79
CA ALA A 45 -4.94 -1.13 -9.69
C ALA A 45 -5.63 -2.27 -8.92
N ALA A 46 -4.99 -2.82 -7.88
CA ALA A 46 -5.56 -3.87 -7.05
C ALA A 46 -6.83 -3.42 -6.31
N PHE A 47 -6.86 -2.21 -5.76
CA PHE A 47 -8.06 -1.64 -5.14
C PHE A 47 -9.18 -1.38 -6.17
N GLN A 48 -8.84 -0.92 -7.37
CA GLN A 48 -9.80 -0.70 -8.44
C GLN A 48 -10.42 -2.02 -8.93
N GLU A 49 -9.63 -3.08 -9.07
CA GLU A 49 -10.14 -4.41 -9.43
C GLU A 49 -11.14 -4.92 -8.39
N ARG A 50 -10.84 -4.77 -7.08
CA ARG A 50 -11.81 -5.08 -6.02
C ARG A 50 -13.09 -4.27 -6.16
N ALA A 51 -12.99 -2.96 -6.38
CA ALA A 51 -14.15 -2.09 -6.54
C ALA A 51 -15.02 -2.47 -7.76
N ASN A 52 -14.40 -3.03 -8.81
CA ASN A 52 -15.09 -3.47 -10.02
C ASN A 52 -15.90 -4.78 -9.83
N LEU A 53 -15.59 -5.59 -8.81
CA LEU A 53 -16.38 -6.78 -8.48
C LEU A 53 -17.68 -6.46 -7.75
N ILE A 54 -17.76 -5.31 -7.08
CA ILE A 54 -18.90 -4.96 -6.22
C ILE A 54 -20.24 -4.83 -6.97
N PRO A 55 -20.33 -4.24 -8.17
CA PRO A 55 -21.58 -4.21 -8.92
C PRO A 55 -22.13 -5.60 -9.24
N ASN A 56 -21.28 -6.56 -9.55
CA ASN A 56 -21.67 -7.94 -9.82
C ASN A 56 -22.15 -8.63 -8.53
N LEU A 57 -21.45 -8.42 -7.42
CA LEU A 57 -21.86 -8.91 -6.11
C LEU A 57 -23.23 -8.33 -5.72
N ALA A 58 -23.43 -7.03 -5.93
CA ALA A 58 -24.68 -6.35 -5.63
C ALA A 58 -25.85 -6.91 -6.48
N ALA A 59 -25.62 -7.21 -7.76
CA ALA A 59 -26.64 -7.80 -8.63
C ALA A 59 -27.07 -9.20 -8.15
N VAL A 60 -26.12 -10.04 -7.76
CA VAL A 60 -26.39 -11.40 -7.25
C VAL A 60 -27.11 -11.35 -5.91
N VAL A 61 -26.66 -10.52 -4.96
CA VAL A 61 -27.30 -10.39 -3.64
C VAL A 61 -28.72 -9.82 -3.76
N LYS A 62 -28.91 -8.78 -4.57
CA LYS A 62 -30.24 -8.16 -4.79
C LYS A 62 -31.25 -9.13 -5.40
N GLY A 63 -30.80 -10.02 -6.28
CA GLY A 63 -31.68 -11.02 -6.91
C GLY A 63 -32.16 -12.11 -5.96
N ALA A 64 -31.41 -12.43 -4.92
CA ALA A 64 -31.69 -13.55 -4.02
C ALA A 64 -32.16 -13.15 -2.61
N ALA A 65 -31.83 -11.95 -2.14
CA ALA A 65 -32.11 -11.44 -0.80
C ALA A 65 -32.69 -10.03 -0.85
N ALA A 66 -33.98 -9.93 -1.29
CA ALA A 66 -34.67 -8.63 -1.43
C ALA A 66 -34.81 -7.82 -0.12
N GLN A 67 -34.56 -8.44 1.04
CA GLN A 67 -34.65 -7.79 2.37
C GLN A 67 -33.34 -7.20 2.88
N GLU A 68 -32.16 -7.54 2.28
CA GLU A 68 -30.83 -7.07 2.71
C GLU A 68 -30.43 -5.72 2.06
N ASN A 69 -31.40 -4.85 1.81
CA ASN A 69 -31.13 -3.57 1.15
C ASN A 69 -30.17 -2.66 1.92
N LYS A 70 -30.09 -2.76 3.27
CA LYS A 70 -29.28 -1.86 4.08
C LYS A 70 -27.78 -2.14 3.94
N THR A 71 -27.34 -3.36 4.21
CA THR A 71 -25.93 -3.78 4.10
C THR A 71 -25.44 -3.65 2.67
N LEU A 72 -26.27 -3.95 1.68
CA LEU A 72 -25.94 -3.76 0.27
C LEU A 72 -25.75 -2.27 -0.08
N THR A 73 -26.63 -1.39 0.42
CA THR A 73 -26.51 0.06 0.23
C THR A 73 -25.23 0.60 0.86
N GLU A 74 -24.89 0.16 2.07
CA GLU A 74 -23.63 0.52 2.74
C GLU A 74 -22.41 0.16 1.91
N VAL A 75 -22.39 -1.02 1.26
CA VAL A 75 -21.30 -1.43 0.36
C VAL A 75 -21.21 -0.54 -0.87
N ILE A 76 -22.36 -0.22 -1.50
CA ILE A 76 -22.38 0.64 -2.68
C ILE A 76 -21.90 2.06 -2.35
N GLU A 77 -22.31 2.63 -1.22
CA GLU A 77 -21.88 3.94 -0.76
C GLU A 77 -20.39 3.95 -0.39
N ALA A 78 -19.92 2.90 0.33
CA ALA A 78 -18.51 2.76 0.67
C ALA A 78 -17.64 2.61 -0.57
N ARG A 79 -18.11 1.88 -1.60
CA ARG A 79 -17.44 1.80 -2.91
C ARG A 79 -17.33 3.17 -3.56
N ALA A 80 -18.42 3.93 -3.61
CA ALA A 80 -18.41 5.26 -4.21
C ALA A 80 -17.39 6.18 -3.52
N LYS A 81 -17.30 6.15 -2.19
CA LYS A 81 -16.29 6.88 -1.42
C LYS A 81 -14.88 6.36 -1.71
N ALA A 82 -14.67 5.05 -1.70
CA ALA A 82 -13.36 4.45 -1.92
C ALA A 82 -12.80 4.74 -3.32
N THR A 83 -13.66 4.84 -4.33
CA THR A 83 -13.27 5.17 -5.71
C THR A 83 -13.13 6.66 -5.98
N SER A 84 -13.72 7.53 -5.14
CA SER A 84 -13.60 8.98 -5.26
C SER A 84 -12.30 9.52 -4.64
N VAL A 85 -11.71 8.82 -3.69
CA VAL A 85 -10.46 9.22 -3.05
C VAL A 85 -9.29 8.60 -3.82
N THR A 86 -8.62 9.42 -4.61
CA THR A 86 -7.43 9.02 -5.38
C THR A 86 -6.21 9.78 -4.88
N LEU A 87 -5.03 9.15 -4.91
CA LEU A 87 -3.76 9.81 -4.65
C LEU A 87 -2.98 9.93 -5.96
N ALA A 88 -2.63 11.15 -6.33
CA ALA A 88 -1.66 11.37 -7.40
C ALA A 88 -0.24 10.97 -6.94
N PRO A 89 0.68 10.67 -7.85
CA PRO A 89 2.06 10.36 -7.49
C PRO A 89 2.75 11.44 -6.64
N GLY A 90 2.37 12.71 -6.78
CA GLY A 90 2.88 13.83 -5.97
C GLY A 90 2.27 13.93 -4.57
N ASP A 91 1.26 13.12 -4.24
CA ASP A 91 0.60 13.13 -2.93
C ASP A 91 1.16 12.03 -1.99
N LEU A 92 2.15 11.23 -2.45
CA LEU A 92 2.68 10.09 -1.69
C LEU A 92 3.51 10.50 -0.47
N ASN A 93 3.90 11.75 -0.37
CA ASN A 93 4.58 12.36 0.79
C ASN A 93 3.60 13.05 1.76
N ASP A 94 2.30 13.10 1.46
CA ASP A 94 1.28 13.70 2.32
C ASP A 94 0.61 12.65 3.23
N PRO A 95 0.87 12.67 4.57
CA PRO A 95 0.28 11.71 5.50
C PRO A 95 -1.24 11.83 5.62
N ALA A 96 -1.80 13.04 5.46
CA ALA A 96 -3.24 13.26 5.60
C ALA A 96 -4.00 12.65 4.41
N LYS A 97 -3.49 12.83 3.19
CA LYS A 97 -4.06 12.23 1.98
C LYS A 97 -3.95 10.71 2.01
N MET A 98 -2.80 10.18 2.42
CA MET A 98 -2.61 8.74 2.58
C MET A 98 -3.60 8.17 3.61
N ALA A 99 -3.78 8.82 4.76
CA ALA A 99 -4.73 8.40 5.79
C ALA A 99 -6.18 8.45 5.28
N ALA A 100 -6.56 9.46 4.52
CA ALA A 100 -7.89 9.58 3.91
C ALA A 100 -8.16 8.42 2.93
N PHE A 101 -7.20 8.09 2.08
CA PHE A 101 -7.27 6.95 1.18
C PHE A 101 -7.42 5.63 1.95
N GLN A 102 -6.58 5.40 2.95
CA GLN A 102 -6.64 4.20 3.79
C GLN A 102 -8.00 4.07 4.48
N THR A 103 -8.51 5.16 5.06
CA THR A 103 -9.82 5.16 5.73
C THR A 103 -10.95 4.79 4.77
N ALA A 104 -10.94 5.33 3.56
CA ALA A 104 -11.95 5.01 2.56
C ALA A 104 -11.90 3.53 2.14
N GLN A 105 -10.70 2.97 1.92
CA GLN A 105 -10.52 1.57 1.56
C GLN A 105 -10.89 0.62 2.70
N ASN A 106 -10.60 0.99 3.96
CA ASN A 106 -10.95 0.21 5.14
C ASN A 106 -12.45 0.18 5.38
N ASN A 107 -13.14 1.30 5.17
CA ASN A 107 -14.60 1.36 5.26
C ASN A 107 -15.27 0.44 4.24
N LEU A 108 -14.71 0.36 3.02
CA LEU A 108 -15.19 -0.57 2.01
C LEU A 108 -14.95 -2.03 2.43
N SER A 109 -13.76 -2.37 2.93
CA SER A 109 -13.49 -3.73 3.42
C SER A 109 -14.42 -4.12 4.57
N GLY A 110 -14.65 -3.23 5.52
CA GLY A 110 -15.56 -3.45 6.64
C GLY A 110 -17.03 -3.64 6.20
N SER A 111 -17.51 -2.85 5.25
CA SER A 111 -18.87 -3.01 4.72
C SER A 111 -19.04 -4.32 3.93
N LEU A 112 -18.03 -4.72 3.13
CA LEU A 112 -18.02 -6.01 2.44
C LEU A 112 -18.05 -7.18 3.44
N SER A 113 -17.25 -7.13 4.49
CA SER A 113 -17.25 -8.17 5.53
C SER A 113 -18.62 -8.30 6.20
N ARG A 114 -19.29 -7.18 6.53
CA ARG A 114 -20.66 -7.21 7.09
C ARG A 114 -21.67 -7.81 6.11
N LEU A 115 -21.57 -7.47 4.82
CA LEU A 115 -22.44 -8.05 3.81
C LEU A 115 -22.24 -9.57 3.71
N LEU A 116 -20.99 -10.05 3.67
CA LEU A 116 -20.72 -11.48 3.59
C LEU A 116 -21.23 -12.24 4.81
N VAL A 117 -21.12 -11.65 6.02
CA VAL A 117 -21.70 -12.24 7.24
C VAL A 117 -23.24 -12.26 7.17
N SER A 118 -23.89 -11.22 6.65
CA SER A 118 -25.34 -11.21 6.52
C SER A 118 -25.87 -12.28 5.55
N VAL A 119 -25.12 -12.53 4.48
CA VAL A 119 -25.45 -13.59 3.50
C VAL A 119 -25.43 -14.99 4.10
N GLU A 120 -24.72 -15.22 5.21
CA GLU A 120 -24.73 -16.53 5.89
C GLU A 120 -26.14 -16.93 6.39
N GLN A 121 -27.02 -15.97 6.59
CA GLN A 121 -28.43 -16.19 6.97
C GLN A 121 -29.31 -16.65 5.78
N TYR A 122 -28.78 -16.63 4.56
CA TYR A 122 -29.47 -16.98 3.32
C TYR A 122 -28.81 -18.17 2.62
N PRO A 123 -29.06 -19.43 3.04
CA PRO A 123 -28.40 -20.63 2.50
C PRO A 123 -28.57 -20.80 0.98
N GLN A 124 -29.70 -20.36 0.44
CA GLN A 124 -29.98 -20.44 -1.00
C GLN A 124 -29.09 -19.47 -1.80
N LEU A 125 -28.77 -18.30 -1.27
CA LEU A 125 -27.84 -17.37 -1.89
C LEU A 125 -26.40 -17.89 -1.77
N LYS A 126 -26.04 -18.34 -0.58
CA LYS A 126 -24.71 -18.89 -0.30
C LYS A 126 -24.34 -20.07 -1.20
N SER A 127 -25.31 -20.90 -1.61
CA SER A 127 -25.11 -22.04 -2.50
C SER A 127 -25.12 -21.70 -3.99
N GLN A 128 -25.40 -20.45 -4.38
CA GLN A 128 -25.36 -20.05 -5.79
C GLN A 128 -23.95 -20.01 -6.32
N GLU A 129 -23.69 -20.66 -7.44
CA GLU A 129 -22.39 -20.71 -8.10
C GLU A 129 -21.84 -19.31 -8.39
N GLY A 130 -22.71 -18.39 -8.83
CA GLY A 130 -22.34 -16.99 -9.08
C GLY A 130 -21.82 -16.26 -7.83
N PHE A 131 -22.42 -16.54 -6.65
CA PHE A 131 -21.99 -15.94 -5.40
C PHE A 131 -20.63 -16.54 -4.94
N LEU A 132 -20.50 -17.86 -4.98
CA LEU A 132 -19.23 -18.55 -4.61
C LEU A 132 -18.06 -18.07 -5.47
N LYS A 133 -18.27 -17.97 -6.78
CA LYS A 133 -17.25 -17.45 -7.70
C LYS A 133 -16.82 -16.00 -7.37
N LEU A 134 -17.78 -15.13 -7.01
CA LEU A 134 -17.48 -13.74 -6.61
C LEU A 134 -16.75 -13.69 -5.27
N GLN A 135 -17.11 -14.56 -4.32
CA GLN A 135 -16.41 -14.67 -3.06
C GLN A 135 -14.95 -15.08 -3.27
N ASP A 136 -14.69 -16.11 -4.06
CA ASP A 136 -13.33 -16.54 -4.41
C ASP A 136 -12.53 -15.41 -5.09
N GLN A 137 -13.16 -14.66 -5.99
CA GLN A 137 -12.55 -13.50 -6.63
C GLN A 137 -12.20 -12.40 -5.64
N LEU A 138 -13.09 -12.10 -4.70
CA LEU A 138 -12.84 -11.09 -3.65
C LEU A 138 -11.70 -11.52 -2.73
N GLU A 139 -11.65 -12.78 -2.31
CA GLU A 139 -10.54 -13.32 -1.50
C GLU A 139 -9.21 -13.25 -2.26
N GLY A 140 -9.23 -13.59 -3.55
CA GLY A 140 -8.07 -13.43 -4.44
C GLY A 140 -7.60 -11.98 -4.54
N GLN A 141 -8.54 -11.02 -4.62
CA GLN A 141 -8.19 -9.59 -4.65
C GLN A 141 -7.62 -9.09 -3.33
N GLU A 142 -8.15 -9.52 -2.19
CA GLU A 142 -7.56 -9.16 -0.88
C GLU A 142 -6.12 -9.65 -0.75
N ASN A 143 -5.81 -10.82 -1.30
CA ASN A 143 -4.42 -11.30 -1.34
C ASN A 143 -3.53 -10.43 -2.25
N ARG A 144 -4.02 -10.05 -3.43
CA ARG A 144 -3.29 -9.16 -4.36
C ARG A 144 -3.04 -7.78 -3.74
N ILE A 145 -4.05 -7.21 -3.06
CA ILE A 145 -3.94 -5.94 -2.34
C ILE A 145 -2.83 -6.02 -1.27
N ARG A 146 -2.80 -7.10 -0.47
CA ARG A 146 -1.75 -7.29 0.55
C ARG A 146 -0.35 -7.37 -0.04
N ILE A 147 -0.20 -8.07 -1.17
CA ILE A 147 1.08 -8.18 -1.88
C ILE A 147 1.49 -6.82 -2.41
N ALA A 148 0.61 -6.10 -3.10
CA ALA A 148 0.89 -4.79 -3.66
C ALA A 148 1.27 -3.76 -2.58
N ILE A 149 0.57 -3.75 -1.45
CA ILE A 149 0.89 -2.89 -0.29
C ILE A 149 2.28 -3.22 0.28
N ARG A 150 2.62 -4.50 0.43
CA ARG A 150 3.94 -4.92 0.91
C ARG A 150 5.03 -4.42 -0.02
N ASP A 151 4.85 -4.64 -1.32
CA ASP A 151 5.84 -4.27 -2.35
C ASP A 151 6.00 -2.74 -2.44
N TYR A 152 4.89 -1.99 -2.31
CA TYR A 152 4.93 -0.52 -2.19
C TYR A 152 5.71 -0.07 -0.94
N ASN A 153 5.40 -0.64 0.22
CA ASN A 153 6.06 -0.28 1.47
C ASN A 153 7.58 -0.60 1.43
N GLU A 154 7.97 -1.66 0.75
CA GLU A 154 9.38 -2.00 0.53
C GLU A 154 10.06 -0.98 -0.38
N ALA A 155 9.41 -0.59 -1.49
CA ALA A 155 9.92 0.43 -2.39
C ALA A 155 10.04 1.80 -1.72
N VAL A 156 9.03 2.22 -0.92
CA VAL A 156 9.07 3.45 -0.11
C VAL A 156 10.21 3.41 0.92
N ARG A 157 10.43 2.27 1.57
CA ARG A 157 11.56 2.11 2.51
C ARG A 157 12.88 2.27 1.78
N GLY A 158 13.02 1.66 0.60
CA GLY A 158 14.19 1.80 -0.25
C GLY A 158 14.44 3.26 -0.62
N TYR A 159 13.43 3.94 -1.15
CA TYR A 159 13.51 5.36 -1.49
C TYR A 159 13.87 6.24 -0.29
N ASN A 160 13.16 6.09 0.83
CA ASN A 160 13.41 6.85 2.06
C ASN A 160 14.81 6.60 2.64
N THR A 161 15.38 5.41 2.43
CA THR A 161 16.76 5.10 2.80
C THR A 161 17.73 5.81 1.86
N THR A 162 17.52 5.72 0.54
CA THR A 162 18.36 6.37 -0.47
C THR A 162 18.48 7.87 -0.20
N ILE A 163 17.40 8.59 0.01
CA ILE A 163 17.44 10.04 0.24
C ILE A 163 18.13 10.47 1.54
N ARG A 164 18.35 9.56 2.49
CA ARG A 164 18.95 9.81 3.82
C ARG A 164 20.36 9.31 3.99
N THR A 165 20.83 8.44 3.09
CA THR A 165 22.17 7.83 3.19
C THR A 165 23.17 8.52 2.27
N PHE A 166 24.42 8.62 2.74
CA PHE A 166 25.53 9.11 1.93
C PHE A 166 25.96 8.02 0.93
N PRO A 167 26.33 8.35 -0.33
CA PRO A 167 26.47 9.72 -0.89
C PRO A 167 25.16 10.31 -1.45
N ASP A 168 24.10 9.55 -1.61
CA ASP A 168 22.88 9.92 -2.32
C ASP A 168 22.12 11.10 -1.68
N THR A 169 22.24 11.26 -0.35
CA THR A 169 21.62 12.36 0.40
C THR A 169 22.04 13.74 -0.11
N ILE A 170 23.23 13.89 -0.71
CA ILE A 170 23.69 15.14 -1.31
C ILE A 170 22.84 15.47 -2.54
N GLY A 171 22.68 14.51 -3.44
CA GLY A 171 21.83 14.67 -4.63
C GLY A 171 20.37 14.86 -4.27
N ALA A 172 19.88 14.10 -3.27
CA ALA A 172 18.51 14.21 -2.78
C ALA A 172 18.16 15.62 -2.30
N ASN A 173 19.00 16.24 -1.47
CA ASN A 173 18.72 17.55 -0.87
C ASN A 173 19.03 18.72 -1.79
N ILE A 174 20.14 18.67 -2.55
CA ILE A 174 20.65 19.82 -3.30
C ILE A 174 20.03 19.88 -4.70
N ILE A 175 19.82 18.71 -5.34
CA ILE A 175 19.40 18.63 -6.74
C ILE A 175 17.90 18.40 -6.85
N HIS A 176 17.38 17.42 -6.06
CA HIS A 176 16.03 16.91 -6.24
C HIS A 176 15.01 17.48 -5.24
N GLY A 177 15.44 18.09 -4.12
CA GLY A 177 14.52 18.51 -3.06
C GLY A 177 13.64 17.37 -2.58
N ALA A 178 14.22 16.15 -2.45
CA ALA A 178 13.49 14.94 -2.22
C ALA A 178 12.89 14.87 -0.81
N GLU A 179 11.58 14.63 -0.74
CA GLU A 179 10.83 14.45 0.50
C GLU A 179 10.52 12.97 0.75
N PRO A 180 10.50 12.52 2.01
CA PRO A 180 10.18 11.13 2.33
C PRO A 180 8.73 10.78 1.98
N MET A 181 8.53 9.62 1.36
CA MET A 181 7.21 9.07 1.08
C MET A 181 6.61 8.37 2.28
N VAL A 182 5.28 8.37 2.35
CA VAL A 182 4.49 7.75 3.42
C VAL A 182 4.20 6.29 3.08
N GLN A 183 4.45 5.40 4.04
CA GLN A 183 4.08 3.99 3.92
C GLN A 183 2.57 3.80 4.11
N TYR A 184 2.01 2.80 3.42
CA TYR A 184 0.66 2.33 3.68
C TYR A 184 0.64 1.53 4.99
N LYS A 185 -0.18 1.94 5.95
CA LYS A 185 -0.32 1.24 7.23
C LYS A 185 -1.44 0.19 7.14
N ALA A 186 -1.21 -0.99 7.74
CA ALA A 186 -2.28 -1.97 7.89
C ALA A 186 -3.40 -1.42 8.78
N ALA A 187 -4.65 -1.69 8.38
CA ALA A 187 -5.85 -1.11 8.99
C ALA A 187 -6.19 -1.65 10.40
N THR A 188 -5.50 -2.66 10.86
CA THR A 188 -5.82 -3.29 12.14
C THR A 188 -5.11 -2.53 13.25
N GLU A 189 -5.82 -1.66 13.94
CA GLU A 189 -5.39 -1.18 15.25
C GLU A 189 -5.12 -2.41 16.13
N GLY A 190 -3.90 -2.54 16.62
CA GLY A 190 -3.48 -3.67 17.45
C GLY A 190 -2.79 -4.82 16.73
N ALA A 191 -2.67 -4.82 15.39
CA ALA A 191 -1.88 -5.83 14.66
C ALA A 191 -0.38 -5.76 14.97
N GLU A 192 0.07 -4.67 15.60
CA GLU A 192 1.44 -4.49 16.08
C GLU A 192 1.69 -5.20 17.42
N VAL A 193 0.62 -5.59 18.13
CA VAL A 193 0.72 -6.35 19.38
C VAL A 193 0.47 -7.81 19.05
N ALA A 194 1.54 -8.61 19.09
CA ALA A 194 1.41 -10.06 18.98
C ALA A 194 0.41 -10.55 20.04
N PRO A 195 -0.60 -11.38 19.67
CA PRO A 195 -1.53 -11.91 20.65
C PRO A 195 -0.74 -12.70 21.71
N THR A 196 -0.81 -12.28 22.96
CA THR A 196 -0.25 -13.04 24.08
C THR A 196 -1.12 -14.28 24.26
N LEU A 197 -0.66 -15.41 23.75
CA LEU A 197 -1.23 -16.71 24.08
C LEU A 197 -1.00 -16.97 25.58
N ASP A 198 -2.06 -16.84 26.37
CA ASP A 198 -2.02 -17.28 27.78
C ASP A 198 -2.05 -18.81 27.81
N MET A 199 -0.86 -19.40 27.87
CA MET A 199 -0.65 -20.86 27.93
C MET A 199 -0.79 -21.40 29.35
N ARG A 200 -1.37 -20.68 30.29
CA ARG A 200 -1.62 -21.19 31.64
C ARG A 200 -2.70 -22.29 31.56
N PRO A 201 -2.46 -23.46 32.15
CA PRO A 201 -3.51 -24.47 32.30
C PRO A 201 -4.67 -23.90 33.09
N ALA A 202 -5.89 -24.13 32.61
CA ALA A 202 -7.09 -23.77 33.40
C ALA A 202 -7.02 -24.42 34.78
N ALA A 203 -7.20 -23.63 35.85
CA ALA A 203 -7.26 -24.16 37.19
C ALA A 203 -8.38 -25.20 37.27
N PRO A 204 -8.16 -26.34 37.98
CA PRO A 204 -9.19 -27.35 38.13
C PRO A 204 -10.40 -26.74 38.83
N ALA A 205 -11.58 -26.94 38.24
CA ALA A 205 -12.84 -26.55 38.86
C ALA A 205 -13.06 -27.39 40.12
N ASN A 206 -13.20 -26.71 41.28
CA ASN A 206 -13.64 -27.32 42.53
C ASN A 206 -15.14 -27.56 42.53
#